data_036dd952399dc2418666c7fea94ab8ce
#
_entry.id   036dd952399dc2418666c7fea94ab8ce
#
_cell.length_a   1.000
_cell.length_b   1.000
_cell.length_c   1.000
_cell.angle_alpha   90.00
_cell.angle_beta   90.00
_cell.angle_gamma   90.00
#
_symmetry.space_group_name_H-M   'P 1'
#
loop_
_entity.id
_entity.type
_entity.pdbx_description
1 polymer ?
#
loop_
_entity_poly.entity_id
_entity_poly.type
_entity_poly.pdbx_seq_one_letter_code
_entity_poly.pdbx_strand_id
1 'polypeptide(L)'
;MKEASDLAGMFIDRGPVSVLKYKNGDTYTVRDPNRGTLFNKPIVILINAFSASASEYFASTLQDYNRAILVGSTTHGKASAQVLLPLSDTDDLGFCKLTVEKFYRITGKSHQSVGVIPDIELPSLYDNFDTRERYEDFALQNDSIQTKYKFTPLKPLPIEKLDAESKNRIGANGIFDEIKSINEQLVENYIKKNISYP
;
A
#
# COMPACT_ATOMS: atom_id res chain seq x y z
N MET A 1 4.88 -12.13 -2.83
CA MET A 1 3.95 -12.17 -1.66
C MET A 1 4.55 -12.95 -0.49
N LYS A 2 5.11 -14.16 -0.71
CA LYS A 2 5.71 -14.98 0.37
C LYS A 2 6.78 -14.20 1.14
N GLU A 3 7.72 -13.60 0.46
CA GLU A 3 8.82 -12.82 1.05
C GLU A 3 8.31 -11.63 1.88
N ALA A 4 7.27 -10.95 1.41
CA ALA A 4 6.65 -9.85 2.16
C ALA A 4 5.94 -10.34 3.42
N SER A 5 5.33 -11.54 3.37
CA SER A 5 4.71 -12.18 4.54
C SER A 5 5.77 -12.62 5.56
N ASP A 6 6.83 -13.26 5.08
CA ASP A 6 7.95 -13.70 5.92
C ASP A 6 8.63 -12.49 6.59
N LEU A 7 8.83 -11.41 5.82
CA LEU A 7 9.37 -10.16 6.36
C LEU A 7 8.45 -9.55 7.43
N ALA A 8 7.14 -9.50 7.19
CA ALA A 8 6.18 -8.98 8.18
C ALA A 8 6.21 -9.83 9.47
N GLY A 9 6.32 -11.15 9.34
CA GLY A 9 6.45 -12.07 10.47
C GLY A 9 7.66 -11.81 11.37
N MET A 10 8.73 -11.21 10.85
CA MET A 10 9.88 -10.82 11.67
C MET A 10 9.56 -9.73 12.70
N PHE A 11 8.48 -9.00 12.53
CA PHE A 11 8.12 -7.84 13.34
C PHE A 11 6.86 -8.04 14.18
N ILE A 12 6.08 -9.08 13.93
CA ILE A 12 4.88 -9.43 14.70
C ILE A 12 5.11 -10.75 15.44
N ASP A 13 4.42 -10.98 16.56
CA ASP A 13 4.26 -12.33 17.07
C ASP A 13 3.24 -13.03 16.17
N ARG A 14 3.35 -14.29 15.94
CA ARG A 14 2.51 -15.10 15.06
C ARG A 14 1.09 -14.54 14.80
N GLY A 15 0.55 -14.76 13.63
CA GLY A 15 -0.84 -14.37 13.35
C GLY A 15 -1.17 -14.25 11.86
N PRO A 16 -2.41 -13.85 11.55
CA PRO A 16 -2.80 -13.60 10.17
C PRO A 16 -2.09 -12.35 9.65
N VAL A 17 -1.60 -12.40 8.42
CA VAL A 17 -0.90 -11.29 7.76
C VAL A 17 -1.80 -10.65 6.71
N SER A 18 -2.56 -11.46 5.97
CA SER A 18 -3.54 -11.00 5.00
C SER A 18 -4.54 -12.10 4.64
N VAL A 19 -5.51 -11.75 3.79
CA VAL A 19 -6.45 -12.70 3.21
C VAL A 19 -6.39 -12.59 1.69
N LEU A 20 -6.14 -13.70 1.01
CA LEU A 20 -6.23 -13.84 -0.44
C LEU A 20 -7.65 -14.26 -0.82
N LYS A 21 -8.18 -13.71 -1.92
CA LYS A 21 -9.46 -14.12 -2.49
C LYS A 21 -9.27 -14.42 -3.96
N TYR A 22 -9.66 -15.61 -4.34
CA TYR A 22 -9.58 -16.13 -5.71
C TYR A 22 -10.86 -15.83 -6.49
N LYS A 23 -10.82 -15.97 -7.82
CA LYS A 23 -11.95 -15.70 -8.71
C LYS A 23 -13.18 -16.56 -8.40
N ASN A 24 -12.99 -17.79 -7.94
CA ASN A 24 -14.07 -18.72 -7.56
C ASN A 24 -14.76 -18.35 -6.23
N GLY A 25 -14.28 -17.29 -5.55
CA GLY A 25 -14.79 -16.84 -4.27
C GLY A 25 -14.09 -17.44 -3.04
N ASP A 26 -13.24 -18.43 -3.23
CA ASP A 26 -12.46 -19.02 -2.15
C ASP A 26 -11.51 -18.01 -1.52
N THR A 27 -11.30 -18.15 -0.22
CA THR A 27 -10.39 -17.30 0.53
C THR A 27 -9.33 -18.13 1.26
N TYR A 28 -8.11 -17.62 1.25
CA TYR A 28 -6.99 -18.20 1.98
C TYR A 28 -6.37 -17.14 2.90
N THR A 29 -6.20 -17.46 4.19
CA THR A 29 -5.53 -16.56 5.14
C THR A 29 -4.05 -16.88 5.20
N VAL A 30 -3.25 -15.94 4.76
CA VAL A 30 -1.79 -15.99 4.93
C VAL A 30 -1.46 -15.70 6.39
N ARG A 31 -0.58 -16.50 6.97
CA ARG A 31 -0.23 -16.43 8.39
C ARG A 31 1.27 -16.57 8.61
N ASP A 32 1.77 -15.82 9.56
CA ASP A 32 3.03 -16.15 10.19
C ASP A 32 2.79 -17.22 11.27
N PRO A 33 3.39 -18.41 11.16
CA PRO A 33 3.27 -19.48 12.16
C PRO A 33 4.24 -19.30 13.33
N ASN A 34 5.25 -18.46 13.21
CA ASN A 34 6.35 -18.35 14.14
C ASN A 34 5.97 -17.52 15.37
N ARG A 35 6.51 -17.87 16.51
CA ARG A 35 6.39 -17.09 17.73
C ARG A 35 7.58 -16.15 17.92
N GLY A 36 7.28 -15.02 18.51
CA GLY A 36 8.27 -13.99 18.83
C GLY A 36 8.59 -13.09 17.65
N THR A 37 9.31 -12.05 17.92
CA THR A 37 9.74 -11.06 16.93
C THR A 37 11.25 -10.98 16.89
N LEU A 38 11.82 -10.83 15.71
CA LEU A 38 13.27 -10.62 15.57
C LEU A 38 13.68 -9.19 15.91
N PHE A 39 12.75 -8.25 15.79
CA PHE A 39 13.01 -6.84 16.09
C PHE A 39 11.80 -6.21 16.80
N ASN A 40 12.02 -5.67 18.01
CA ASN A 40 10.98 -5.15 18.88
C ASN A 40 11.10 -3.63 19.15
N LYS A 41 12.05 -2.94 18.52
CA LYS A 41 12.21 -1.47 18.65
C LYS A 41 11.18 -0.73 17.80
N PRO A 42 10.93 0.57 18.04
CA PRO A 42 10.05 1.38 17.21
C PRO A 42 10.39 1.29 15.73
N ILE A 43 9.37 1.27 14.89
CA ILE A 43 9.50 1.21 13.42
C ILE A 43 8.72 2.38 12.82
N VAL A 44 9.36 3.06 11.87
CA VAL A 44 8.73 4.01 10.95
C VAL A 44 8.94 3.47 9.53
N ILE A 45 7.88 3.45 8.74
CA ILE A 45 7.93 3.04 7.33
C ILE A 45 7.59 4.26 6.49
N LEU A 46 8.49 4.61 5.58
CA LEU A 46 8.26 5.67 4.62
C LEU A 46 7.54 5.09 3.40
N ILE A 47 6.42 5.72 3.03
CA ILE A 47 5.58 5.31 1.90
C ILE A 47 5.27 6.50 1.00
N ASN A 48 5.03 6.23 -0.29
CA ASN A 48 4.57 7.23 -1.25
C ASN A 48 3.80 6.59 -2.42
N ALA A 49 3.41 7.38 -3.41
CA ALA A 49 2.65 6.95 -4.58
C ALA A 49 3.30 5.81 -5.40
N PHE A 50 4.61 5.59 -5.27
CA PHE A 50 5.35 4.50 -5.93
C PHE A 50 5.49 3.24 -5.05
N SER A 51 5.08 3.30 -3.79
CA SER A 51 4.98 2.11 -2.95
C SER A 51 3.78 1.29 -3.43
N ALA A 52 4.03 0.11 -4.01
CA ALA A 52 3.00 -0.69 -4.65
C ALA A 52 3.03 -2.17 -4.24
N SER A 53 1.85 -2.84 -4.32
CA SER A 53 1.73 -4.30 -4.23
C SER A 53 2.32 -4.88 -2.93
N ALA A 54 3.40 -5.67 -3.00
CA ALA A 54 4.03 -6.30 -1.84
C ALA A 54 4.51 -5.30 -0.77
N SER A 55 4.92 -4.09 -1.17
CA SER A 55 5.28 -3.01 -0.24
C SER A 55 4.05 -2.51 0.54
N GLU A 56 2.90 -2.38 -0.13
CA GLU A 56 1.63 -1.99 0.49
C GLU A 56 1.13 -3.08 1.44
N TYR A 57 1.24 -4.33 1.01
CA TYR A 57 0.93 -5.50 1.82
C TYR A 57 1.73 -5.50 3.12
N PHE A 58 3.05 -5.33 3.04
CA PHE A 58 3.93 -5.26 4.21
C PHE A 58 3.58 -4.08 5.12
N ALA A 59 3.49 -2.87 4.55
CA ALA A 59 3.22 -1.65 5.31
C ALA A 59 1.85 -1.73 6.02
N SER A 60 0.79 -2.12 5.31
CA SER A 60 -0.55 -2.24 5.89
C SER A 60 -0.65 -3.32 6.97
N THR A 61 0.08 -4.42 6.83
CA THR A 61 0.14 -5.44 7.88
C THR A 61 0.71 -4.87 9.18
N LEU A 62 1.85 -4.18 9.12
CA LEU A 62 2.46 -3.59 10.31
C LEU A 62 1.62 -2.45 10.90
N GLN A 63 0.91 -1.70 10.07
CA GLN A 63 -0.05 -0.68 10.52
C GLN A 63 -1.22 -1.33 11.27
N ASP A 64 -1.84 -2.38 10.73
CA ASP A 64 -2.96 -3.08 11.36
C ASP A 64 -2.61 -3.68 12.72
N TYR A 65 -1.36 -4.09 12.88
CA TYR A 65 -0.85 -4.59 14.15
C TYR A 65 -0.40 -3.49 15.13
N ASN A 66 -0.51 -2.21 14.81
CA ASN A 66 0.09 -1.10 15.56
C ASN A 66 1.60 -1.30 15.77
N ARG A 67 2.26 -1.96 14.83
CA ARG A 67 3.68 -2.31 14.93
C ARG A 67 4.61 -1.25 14.35
N ALA A 68 4.13 -0.52 13.37
CA ALA A 68 4.86 0.56 12.72
C ALA A 68 3.98 1.79 12.53
N ILE A 69 4.61 2.95 12.42
CA ILE A 69 3.99 4.20 11.98
C ILE A 69 4.32 4.40 10.52
N LEU A 70 3.31 4.61 9.69
CA LEU A 70 3.48 4.92 8.29
C LEU A 70 3.58 6.43 8.09
N VAL A 71 4.61 6.90 7.42
CA VAL A 71 4.90 8.31 7.18
C VAL A 71 5.08 8.54 5.69
N GLY A 72 4.54 9.64 5.17
CA GLY A 72 4.70 10.01 3.77
C GLY A 72 3.40 10.35 3.08
N SER A 73 3.16 9.82 1.88
CA SER A 73 1.92 10.03 1.13
C SER A 73 1.26 8.69 0.77
N THR A 74 -0.04 8.75 0.43
CA THR A 74 -0.84 7.57 0.06
C THR A 74 -0.16 6.77 -1.06
N THR A 75 -0.15 5.46 -0.90
CA THR A 75 0.53 4.53 -1.80
C THR A 75 -0.21 4.33 -3.13
N HIS A 76 0.34 3.48 -4.00
CA HIS A 76 -0.17 3.22 -5.35
C HIS A 76 -1.60 2.64 -5.39
N GLY A 77 -1.90 1.68 -4.52
CA GLY A 77 -3.24 1.07 -4.45
C GLY A 77 -3.40 -0.23 -5.24
N LYS A 78 -2.34 -1.04 -5.35
CA LYS A 78 -2.39 -2.32 -6.06
C LYS A 78 -2.56 -3.49 -5.10
N ALA A 79 -3.77 -4.01 -4.98
CA ALA A 79 -4.10 -5.17 -4.15
C ALA A 79 -4.56 -6.40 -4.98
N SER A 80 -3.95 -6.60 -6.13
CA SER A 80 -4.21 -7.74 -7.02
C SER A 80 -2.92 -8.41 -7.46
N ALA A 81 -2.97 -9.72 -7.72
CA ALA A 81 -1.84 -10.45 -8.29
C ALA A 81 -2.21 -11.05 -9.64
N GLN A 82 -1.23 -11.01 -10.54
CA GLN A 82 -1.35 -11.51 -11.90
C GLN A 82 -0.37 -12.66 -12.15
N VAL A 83 -0.74 -13.50 -13.10
CA VAL A 83 0.14 -14.50 -13.71
C VAL A 83 0.33 -14.19 -15.19
N LEU A 84 1.49 -14.54 -15.71
CA LEU A 84 1.77 -14.54 -17.14
C LEU A 84 1.53 -15.95 -17.66
N LEU A 85 0.63 -16.08 -18.63
CA LEU A 85 0.31 -17.34 -19.29
C LEU A 85 0.73 -17.23 -20.76
N PRO A 86 1.50 -18.19 -21.30
CA PRO A 86 1.78 -18.22 -22.72
C PRO A 86 0.49 -18.47 -23.50
N LEU A 87 0.34 -17.85 -24.66
CA LEU A 87 -0.81 -18.02 -25.54
C LEU A 87 -0.66 -19.20 -26.51
N SER A 88 0.55 -19.79 -26.59
CA SER A 88 0.88 -20.99 -27.32
C SER A 88 1.93 -21.81 -26.59
N ASP A 89 2.04 -23.10 -26.93
CA ASP A 89 3.08 -23.98 -26.38
C ASP A 89 4.50 -23.64 -26.90
N THR A 90 4.58 -22.85 -27.97
CA THR A 90 5.84 -22.44 -28.64
C THR A 90 6.24 -21.01 -28.33
N ASP A 91 5.49 -20.30 -27.47
CA ASP A 91 5.67 -18.90 -27.09
C ASP A 91 5.66 -17.89 -28.27
N ASP A 92 5.27 -18.31 -29.47
CA ASP A 92 5.24 -17.48 -30.69
C ASP A 92 4.10 -16.48 -30.74
N LEU A 93 3.02 -16.70 -29.95
CA LEU A 93 1.87 -15.80 -29.82
C LEU A 93 1.98 -14.83 -28.64
N GLY A 94 3.08 -14.90 -27.89
CA GLY A 94 3.29 -14.05 -26.71
C GLY A 94 2.56 -14.53 -25.46
N PHE A 95 2.28 -13.60 -24.53
CA PHE A 95 1.77 -13.91 -23.19
C PHE A 95 0.51 -13.10 -22.87
N CYS A 96 -0.39 -13.70 -22.12
CA CYS A 96 -1.50 -13.01 -21.46
C CYS A 96 -1.17 -12.76 -19.99
N LYS A 97 -1.30 -11.52 -19.52
CA LYS A 97 -1.22 -11.16 -18.11
C LYS A 97 -2.61 -11.17 -17.49
N LEU A 98 -2.90 -12.16 -16.67
CA LEU A 98 -4.22 -12.39 -16.10
C LEU A 98 -4.23 -12.16 -14.59
N THR A 99 -5.18 -11.36 -14.10
CA THR A 99 -5.42 -11.22 -12.66
C THR A 99 -6.11 -12.47 -12.13
N VAL A 100 -5.52 -13.11 -11.11
CA VAL A 100 -5.97 -14.39 -10.56
C VAL A 100 -6.45 -14.29 -9.13
N GLU A 101 -5.98 -13.29 -8.38
CA GLU A 101 -6.37 -13.10 -6.99
C GLU A 101 -6.35 -11.61 -6.58
N LYS A 102 -7.13 -11.30 -5.56
CA LYS A 102 -7.07 -10.05 -4.80
C LYS A 102 -6.57 -10.37 -3.40
N PHE A 103 -5.87 -9.43 -2.78
CA PHE A 103 -5.50 -9.56 -1.38
C PHE A 103 -6.08 -8.42 -0.55
N TYR A 104 -6.41 -8.76 0.70
CA TYR A 104 -7.06 -7.90 1.65
C TYR A 104 -6.24 -7.83 2.92
N ARG A 105 -6.31 -6.70 3.59
CA ARG A 105 -5.79 -6.54 4.94
C ARG A 105 -6.46 -7.54 5.88
N ILE A 106 -5.83 -7.84 7.00
CA ILE A 106 -6.42 -8.71 8.03
C ILE A 106 -7.74 -8.16 8.59
N THR A 107 -7.97 -6.85 8.47
CA THR A 107 -9.22 -6.18 8.80
C THR A 107 -10.34 -6.43 7.79
N GLY A 108 -10.05 -7.07 6.66
CA GLY A 108 -10.97 -7.30 5.56
C GLY A 108 -11.08 -6.14 4.56
N LYS A 109 -10.46 -5.00 4.84
CA LYS A 109 -10.40 -3.87 3.91
C LYS A 109 -9.41 -4.16 2.79
N SER A 110 -9.66 -3.62 1.59
CA SER A 110 -8.70 -3.61 0.49
C SER A 110 -8.07 -2.23 0.37
N HIS A 111 -6.82 -2.17 -0.07
CA HIS A 111 -6.20 -0.93 -0.53
C HIS A 111 -6.19 -0.82 -2.07
N GLN A 112 -6.91 -1.72 -2.77
CA GLN A 112 -7.06 -1.65 -4.23
C GLN A 112 -7.65 -0.29 -4.63
N SER A 113 -7.01 0.40 -5.55
CA SER A 113 -7.37 1.73 -6.09
C SER A 113 -7.35 2.89 -5.09
N VAL A 114 -7.32 2.64 -3.77
CA VAL A 114 -7.31 3.71 -2.75
C VAL A 114 -5.94 3.90 -2.10
N GLY A 115 -5.08 2.89 -2.15
CA GLY A 115 -3.76 2.91 -1.50
C GLY A 115 -3.82 2.67 0.01
N VAL A 116 -2.65 2.58 0.60
CA VAL A 116 -2.45 2.59 2.06
C VAL A 116 -2.23 4.03 2.48
N ILE A 117 -3.07 4.51 3.38
CA ILE A 117 -3.01 5.89 3.88
C ILE A 117 -1.98 5.94 5.00
N PRO A 118 -1.02 6.89 4.97
CA PRO A 118 -0.05 7.06 6.04
C PRO A 118 -0.71 7.52 7.35
N ASP A 119 -0.10 7.20 8.47
CA ASP A 119 -0.50 7.71 9.79
C ASP A 119 -0.08 9.17 10.00
N ILE A 120 1.02 9.57 9.36
CA ILE A 120 1.55 10.93 9.34
C ILE A 120 1.81 11.32 7.90
N GLU A 121 1.04 12.29 7.41
CA GLU A 121 1.13 12.74 6.03
C GLU A 121 2.27 13.76 5.86
N LEU A 122 3.03 13.59 4.78
CA LEU A 122 4.05 14.54 4.31
C LEU A 122 3.73 14.99 2.89
N PRO A 123 3.94 16.27 2.56
CA PRO A 123 3.83 16.73 1.18
C PRO A 123 4.75 15.95 0.25
N SER A 124 4.25 15.56 -0.91
CA SER A 124 5.00 14.82 -1.93
C SER A 124 4.95 15.52 -3.27
N LEU A 125 6.04 15.46 -4.03
CA LEU A 125 6.09 15.96 -5.41
C LEU A 125 5.11 15.23 -6.35
N TYR A 126 4.64 14.05 -5.95
CA TYR A 126 3.82 13.18 -6.79
C TYR A 126 2.33 13.15 -6.41
N ASP A 127 1.89 14.02 -5.50
CA ASP A 127 0.51 13.95 -4.98
C ASP A 127 -0.53 14.20 -6.06
N ASN A 128 -0.22 15.06 -7.04
CA ASN A 128 -1.12 15.46 -8.12
C ASN A 128 -0.91 14.70 -9.44
N PHE A 129 -0.04 13.68 -9.45
CA PHE A 129 0.20 12.87 -10.65
C PHE A 129 -0.74 11.65 -10.70
N ASP A 130 -1.17 11.29 -11.89
CA ASP A 130 -1.98 10.10 -12.16
C ASP A 130 -1.13 8.82 -12.18
N THR A 131 -0.38 8.60 -11.09
CA THR A 131 0.56 7.48 -10.94
C THR A 131 -0.01 6.30 -10.15
N ARG A 132 -1.25 6.41 -9.67
CA ARG A 132 -1.88 5.38 -8.82
C ARG A 132 -2.76 4.43 -9.63
N GLU A 133 -2.95 3.22 -9.12
CA GLU A 133 -3.76 2.15 -9.73
C GLU A 133 -5.13 2.62 -10.19
N ARG A 134 -5.76 3.54 -9.46
CA ARG A 134 -7.10 4.06 -9.80
C ARG A 134 -7.17 4.81 -11.13
N TYR A 135 -6.04 5.22 -11.69
CA TYR A 135 -5.94 5.91 -12.97
C TYR A 135 -5.63 4.97 -14.14
N GLU A 136 -5.32 3.69 -13.82
CA GLU A 136 -5.10 2.68 -14.83
C GLU A 136 -6.42 2.29 -15.49
N ASP A 137 -6.35 2.06 -16.82
CA ASP A 137 -7.49 1.52 -17.57
C ASP A 137 -7.91 0.18 -16.97
N PHE A 138 -9.20 0.00 -16.75
CA PHE A 138 -9.79 -1.23 -16.20
C PHE A 138 -9.32 -1.59 -14.77
N ALA A 139 -8.85 -0.61 -13.99
CA ALA A 139 -8.49 -0.83 -12.59
C ALA A 139 -9.65 -1.49 -11.81
N LEU A 140 -9.33 -2.52 -11.03
CA LEU A 140 -10.32 -3.17 -10.18
C LEU A 140 -10.81 -2.21 -9.10
N GLN A 141 -12.12 -2.21 -8.88
CA GLN A 141 -12.73 -1.37 -7.85
C GLN A 141 -12.35 -1.82 -6.44
N ASN A 142 -12.31 -0.85 -5.52
CA ASN A 142 -12.14 -1.13 -4.10
C ASN A 142 -13.34 -1.92 -3.58
N ASP A 143 -13.08 -2.88 -2.72
CA ASP A 143 -14.08 -3.66 -2.01
C ASP A 143 -13.57 -4.12 -0.65
N SER A 144 -14.37 -4.88 0.06
CA SER A 144 -14.02 -5.46 1.36
C SER A 144 -14.61 -6.86 1.48
N ILE A 145 -14.05 -7.64 2.39
CA ILE A 145 -14.53 -8.98 2.76
C ILE A 145 -14.75 -9.07 4.26
N GLN A 146 -15.63 -9.97 4.66
CA GLN A 146 -15.72 -10.36 6.07
C GLN A 146 -14.56 -11.30 6.42
N THR A 147 -13.81 -10.96 7.46
CA THR A 147 -12.75 -11.83 7.96
C THR A 147 -13.26 -12.72 9.08
N LYS A 148 -12.90 -14.00 9.03
CA LYS A 148 -13.24 -14.99 10.06
C LYS A 148 -12.21 -15.04 11.19
N TYR A 149 -11.09 -14.34 11.05
CA TYR A 149 -9.96 -14.46 11.94
C TYR A 149 -9.87 -13.25 12.87
N LYS A 150 -9.71 -13.56 14.14
CA LYS A 150 -9.36 -12.56 15.16
C LYS A 150 -7.84 -12.43 15.21
N PHE A 151 -7.35 -11.21 15.30
CA PHE A 151 -5.97 -10.88 15.58
C PHE A 151 -5.95 -9.87 16.74
N THR A 152 -4.82 -9.80 17.43
CA THR A 152 -4.67 -8.88 18.55
C THR A 152 -3.56 -7.89 18.20
N PRO A 153 -3.89 -6.65 17.86
CA PRO A 153 -2.89 -5.61 17.62
C PRO A 153 -2.17 -5.28 18.93
N LEU A 154 -0.98 -4.73 18.80
CA LEU A 154 -0.25 -4.13 19.92
C LEU A 154 -1.01 -2.93 20.47
N LYS A 155 -0.53 -2.36 21.58
CA LYS A 155 -1.09 -1.11 22.12
C LYS A 155 -1.07 -0.03 21.04
N PRO A 156 -2.10 0.84 20.99
CA PRO A 156 -2.12 1.96 20.05
C PRO A 156 -0.86 2.81 20.18
N LEU A 157 -0.34 3.23 19.04
CA LEU A 157 0.78 4.14 18.94
C LEU A 157 0.29 5.60 19.15
N PRO A 158 1.12 6.51 19.66
CA PRO A 158 0.73 7.90 19.93
C PRO A 158 0.68 8.75 18.64
N ILE A 159 -0.12 8.32 17.67
CA ILE A 159 -0.18 8.91 16.32
C ILE A 159 -0.54 10.39 16.36
N GLU A 160 -1.60 10.77 17.10
CA GLU A 160 -2.08 12.15 17.17
C GLU A 160 -0.98 13.12 17.65
N LYS A 161 -0.24 12.73 18.69
CA LYS A 161 0.87 13.53 19.20
C LYS A 161 2.00 13.68 18.17
N LEU A 162 2.38 12.58 17.54
CA LEU A 162 3.47 12.56 16.55
C LEU A 162 3.09 13.31 15.27
N ASP A 163 1.84 13.22 14.84
CA ASP A 163 1.30 13.99 13.72
C ASP A 163 1.32 15.49 14.00
N ALA A 164 0.85 15.92 15.19
CA ALA A 164 0.90 17.32 15.58
C ALA A 164 2.33 17.86 15.61
N GLU A 165 3.27 17.12 16.19
CA GLU A 165 4.69 17.47 16.19
C GLU A 165 5.29 17.51 14.78
N SER A 166 4.87 16.60 13.90
CA SER A 166 5.28 16.57 12.48
C SER A 166 4.79 17.81 11.75
N LYS A 167 3.50 18.14 11.88
CA LYS A 167 2.90 19.36 11.28
C LYS A 167 3.62 20.63 11.69
N ASN A 168 4.00 20.74 12.96
CA ASN A 168 4.77 21.87 13.45
C ASN A 168 6.15 21.97 12.77
N ARG A 169 6.85 20.83 12.61
CA ARG A 169 8.16 20.79 11.92
C ARG A 169 8.03 21.11 10.44
N ILE A 170 7.00 20.58 9.78
CA ILE A 170 6.69 20.85 8.37
C ILE A 170 6.45 22.35 8.17
N GLY A 171 5.59 22.96 9.01
CA GLY A 171 5.26 24.38 8.90
C GLY A 171 6.43 25.32 9.23
N ALA A 172 7.45 24.84 9.97
CA ALA A 172 8.66 25.59 10.25
C ALA A 172 9.78 25.39 9.20
N ASN A 173 9.59 24.52 8.21
CA ASN A 173 10.61 24.13 7.26
C ASN A 173 10.17 24.48 5.83
N GLY A 174 10.74 25.55 5.25
CA GLY A 174 10.42 26.06 3.92
C GLY A 174 10.62 25.05 2.77
N ILE A 175 11.35 23.94 2.98
CA ILE A 175 11.50 22.89 1.97
C ILE A 175 10.14 22.26 1.63
N PHE A 176 9.26 22.06 2.60
CA PHE A 176 7.93 21.49 2.33
C PHE A 176 7.01 22.46 1.59
N ASP A 177 7.17 23.77 1.79
CA ASP A 177 6.46 24.78 1.00
C ASP A 177 6.98 24.84 -0.42
N GLU A 178 8.30 24.67 -0.61
CA GLU A 178 8.91 24.55 -1.95
C GLU A 178 8.41 23.29 -2.68
N ILE A 179 8.33 22.14 -2.01
CA ILE A 179 7.77 20.90 -2.57
C ILE A 179 6.33 21.11 -3.06
N LYS A 180 5.48 21.77 -2.27
CA LYS A 180 4.10 22.09 -2.67
C LYS A 180 4.07 23.01 -3.89
N SER A 181 4.87 24.08 -3.88
CA SER A 181 4.97 25.01 -4.99
C SER A 181 5.45 24.36 -6.29
N ILE A 182 6.46 23.50 -6.21
CA ILE A 182 6.95 22.73 -7.37
C ILE A 182 5.86 21.79 -7.88
N ASN A 183 5.15 21.10 -6.98
CA ASN A 183 4.06 20.21 -7.36
C ASN A 183 2.96 20.97 -8.11
N GLU A 184 2.54 22.13 -7.64
CA GLU A 184 1.56 23.01 -8.32
C GLU A 184 2.05 23.45 -9.70
N GLN A 185 3.30 23.86 -9.83
CA GLN A 185 3.90 24.25 -11.12
C GLN A 185 3.98 23.07 -12.12
N LEU A 186 4.30 21.86 -11.62
CA LEU A 186 4.32 20.66 -12.45
C LEU A 186 2.92 20.34 -12.99
N VAL A 187 1.89 20.45 -12.15
CA VAL A 187 0.49 20.28 -12.59
C VAL A 187 0.11 21.29 -13.67
N GLU A 188 0.40 22.56 -13.45
CA GLU A 188 0.06 23.61 -14.42
C GLU A 188 0.81 23.47 -15.75
N ASN A 189 2.08 23.15 -15.71
CA ASN A 189 2.94 23.15 -16.89
C ASN A 189 2.90 21.84 -17.69
N TYR A 190 2.66 20.71 -17.04
CA TYR A 190 2.75 19.39 -17.68
C TYR A 190 1.41 18.66 -17.75
N ILE A 191 0.63 18.66 -16.69
CA ILE A 191 -0.63 17.89 -16.67
C ILE A 191 -1.72 18.63 -17.43
N LYS A 192 -1.94 19.92 -17.15
CA LYS A 192 -2.98 20.72 -17.82
C LYS A 192 -2.68 21.00 -19.30
N LYS A 193 -1.40 21.09 -19.69
CA LYS A 193 -1.02 21.33 -21.09
C LYS A 193 -1.07 20.10 -21.99
N ASN A 194 -0.88 18.90 -21.42
CA ASN A 194 -0.94 17.65 -22.20
C ASN A 194 -2.38 17.16 -22.49
N ILE A 195 -3.40 17.81 -21.91
CA ILE A 195 -4.82 17.51 -22.21
C ILE A 195 -5.28 18.20 -23.52
N SER A 196 -4.45 19.00 -24.16
CA SER A 196 -4.77 19.78 -25.36
C SER A 196 -4.07 19.31 -26.65
N TYR A 197 -3.88 17.99 -26.82
CA TYR A 197 -3.55 17.48 -28.16
C TYR A 197 -4.82 16.94 -28.82
N PRO A 198 -5.08 17.42 -30.06
CA PRO A 198 -6.24 17.00 -30.87
C PRO A 198 -6.13 15.56 -31.30
#